data_41887eb8ef388611ce4a8126937fe390
#
_entry.id   41887eb8ef388611ce4a8126937fe390
#
_cell.length_a   1.000
_cell.length_b   1.000
_cell.length_c   1.000
_cell.angle_alpha   90.00
_cell.angle_beta   90.00
_cell.angle_gamma   90.00
#
_symmetry.space_group_name_H-M   'P 1'
#
loop_
_entity.id
_entity.type
_entity.pdbx_description
1 polymer ?
#
loop_
_entity_poly.entity_id
_entity_poly.type
_entity_poly.pdbx_seq_one_letter_code
_entity_poly.pdbx_strand_id
1 'polypeptide(L)'
;MNLSREEAKALIAIEKYLTNHSIIIPSQGAENKYDIYDKTGDQNYYAAMFRGRINPLKSYYKLIYRGNIRLIRVDIGDGGTHINPDGTIFPPGTPHIHLYDEVYHDSIAYPLPKIFNNTDDLPETLRTFLSYSNVLNVNEIDIIQQGGLFDE
;
A
#
# COMPACT_ATOMS: atom_id res chain seq x y z
N MET A 1 -19.49 -7.80 6.63
CA MET A 1 -19.29 -7.27 7.98
C MET A 1 -18.40 -6.03 7.87
N ASN A 2 -18.83 -4.95 8.52
CA ASN A 2 -18.05 -3.73 8.53
C ASN A 2 -17.22 -3.64 9.80
N LEU A 3 -15.98 -3.23 9.64
CA LEU A 3 -15.17 -2.85 10.78
C LEU A 3 -15.56 -1.47 11.24
N SER A 4 -15.51 -1.21 12.54
CA SER A 4 -15.58 0.15 13.04
C SER A 4 -14.26 0.86 12.72
N ARG A 5 -14.27 2.19 12.81
CA ARG A 5 -13.07 2.99 12.65
C ARG A 5 -11.99 2.60 13.66
N GLU A 6 -12.42 2.35 14.91
CA GLU A 6 -11.48 1.99 15.97
C GLU A 6 -10.86 0.62 15.73
N GLU A 7 -11.67 -0.34 15.25
CA GLU A 7 -11.16 -1.67 14.90
C GLU A 7 -10.14 -1.58 13.76
N ALA A 8 -10.44 -0.78 12.74
CA ALA A 8 -9.52 -0.60 11.61
C ALA A 8 -8.19 0.02 12.06
N LYS A 9 -8.26 1.04 12.92
CA LYS A 9 -7.04 1.65 13.47
C LYS A 9 -6.21 0.65 14.25
N ALA A 10 -6.84 -0.21 15.03
CA ALA A 10 -6.14 -1.24 15.79
C ALA A 10 -5.45 -2.24 14.88
N LEU A 11 -6.10 -2.65 13.79
CA LEU A 11 -5.53 -3.58 12.82
C LEU A 11 -4.36 -2.97 12.06
N ILE A 12 -4.40 -1.67 11.78
CA ILE A 12 -3.28 -0.96 11.16
C ILE A 12 -2.12 -0.87 12.13
N ALA A 13 -2.39 -0.57 13.40
CA ALA A 13 -1.36 -0.30 14.41
C ALA A 13 -0.69 -1.55 14.98
N ILE A 14 -1.34 -2.71 14.94
CA ILE A 14 -0.77 -3.92 15.50
C ILE A 14 0.53 -4.29 14.79
N GLU A 15 1.49 -4.83 15.54
CA GLU A 15 2.78 -5.26 14.98
C GLU A 15 2.58 -6.42 14.02
N LYS A 16 3.17 -6.29 12.85
CA LYS A 16 3.04 -7.27 11.76
C LYS A 16 4.40 -7.66 11.23
N TYR A 17 4.42 -8.76 10.50
CA TYR A 17 5.64 -9.32 9.92
C TYR A 17 5.33 -9.88 8.54
N LEU A 18 6.26 -9.69 7.61
CA LEU A 18 6.21 -10.38 6.32
C LEU A 18 6.58 -11.83 6.51
N THR A 19 5.86 -12.71 5.84
CA THR A 19 6.10 -14.16 5.91
C THR A 19 7.36 -14.54 5.15
N ASN A 20 7.61 -13.92 4.00
CA ASN A 20 8.74 -14.26 3.14
C ASN A 20 9.94 -13.37 3.42
N HIS A 21 11.14 -13.95 3.28
CA HIS A 21 12.40 -13.21 3.49
C HIS A 21 12.77 -12.34 2.30
N SER A 22 12.13 -12.53 1.18
CA SER A 22 12.41 -11.82 -0.06
C SER A 22 11.09 -11.58 -0.78
N ILE A 23 10.88 -10.38 -1.29
CA ILE A 23 9.69 -10.03 -2.06
C ILE A 23 10.11 -9.29 -3.32
N ILE A 24 9.29 -9.39 -4.34
CA ILE A 24 9.60 -8.88 -5.68
C ILE A 24 8.64 -7.78 -6.06
N ILE A 25 9.19 -6.68 -6.58
CA ILE A 25 8.42 -5.59 -7.16
C ILE A 25 7.71 -6.12 -8.42
N PRO A 26 6.42 -5.83 -8.62
CA PRO A 26 5.72 -6.33 -9.80
C PRO A 26 6.30 -5.79 -11.11
N SER A 27 6.17 -6.58 -12.17
CA SER A 27 6.46 -6.12 -13.51
C SER A 27 5.45 -5.06 -13.93
N GLN A 28 5.74 -4.31 -14.99
CA GLN A 28 4.82 -3.32 -15.53
C GLN A 28 3.46 -3.95 -15.83
N GLY A 29 2.41 -3.33 -15.33
CA GLY A 29 1.04 -3.78 -15.53
C GLY A 29 0.59 -4.92 -14.64
N ALA A 30 1.41 -5.35 -13.68
CA ALA A 30 1.11 -6.48 -12.82
C ALA A 30 0.88 -6.05 -11.37
N GLU A 31 0.26 -6.93 -10.60
CA GLU A 31 0.09 -6.79 -9.15
C GLU A 31 0.71 -8.00 -8.47
N ASN A 32 1.47 -7.75 -7.41
CA ASN A 32 2.01 -8.80 -6.54
C ASN A 32 1.40 -8.67 -5.14
N LYS A 33 1.25 -9.80 -4.47
CA LYS A 33 0.73 -9.87 -3.10
C LYS A 33 1.82 -10.43 -2.19
N TYR A 34 1.84 -9.92 -0.95
CA TYR A 34 2.87 -10.28 0.04
C TYR A 34 2.16 -10.65 1.34
N ASP A 35 2.33 -11.90 1.75
CA ASP A 35 1.64 -12.42 2.93
C ASP A 35 2.19 -11.81 4.21
N ILE A 36 1.29 -11.48 5.12
CA ILE A 36 1.59 -10.82 6.38
C ILE A 36 0.86 -11.55 7.50
N TYR A 37 1.50 -11.63 8.66
CA TYR A 37 0.84 -12.08 9.88
C TYR A 37 1.10 -11.06 10.99
N ASP A 38 0.21 -11.00 11.99
CA ASP A 38 0.42 -10.09 13.11
C ASP A 38 0.98 -10.83 14.31
N LYS A 39 1.27 -10.08 15.38
CA LYS A 39 1.92 -10.65 16.57
C LYS A 39 1.04 -11.67 17.31
N THR A 40 -0.26 -11.72 17.02
CA THR A 40 -1.14 -12.75 17.59
C THR A 40 -1.17 -14.01 16.74
N GLY A 41 -0.50 -14.01 15.58
CA GLY A 41 -0.52 -15.13 14.64
C GLY A 41 -1.64 -15.03 13.62
N ASP A 42 -2.44 -13.96 13.61
CA ASP A 42 -3.49 -13.76 12.61
C ASP A 42 -2.84 -13.56 11.24
N GLN A 43 -3.18 -14.42 10.28
CA GLN A 43 -2.64 -14.44 8.93
C GLN A 43 -3.62 -13.88 7.90
N ASN A 44 -4.66 -13.17 8.33
CA ASN A 44 -5.67 -12.65 7.42
C ASN A 44 -5.30 -11.33 6.75
N TYR A 45 -4.00 -10.98 6.73
CA TYR A 45 -3.51 -9.77 6.07
C TYR A 45 -2.69 -10.11 4.85
N TYR A 46 -2.71 -9.21 3.87
CA TYR A 46 -1.64 -9.17 2.87
C TYR A 46 -1.43 -7.73 2.42
N ALA A 47 -0.22 -7.42 1.98
CA ALA A 47 0.04 -6.20 1.25
C ALA A 47 -0.01 -6.52 -0.23
N ALA A 48 -0.38 -5.54 -1.04
CA ALA A 48 -0.37 -5.67 -2.49
C ALA A 48 0.28 -4.45 -3.09
N MET A 49 1.01 -4.64 -4.19
CA MET A 49 1.57 -3.55 -4.98
C MET A 49 1.19 -3.77 -6.44
N PHE A 50 0.62 -2.75 -7.05
CA PHE A 50 0.34 -2.69 -8.48
C PHE A 50 1.29 -1.71 -9.14
N ARG A 51 1.75 -2.05 -10.33
CA ARG A 51 2.61 -1.17 -11.13
C ARG A 51 1.96 -0.89 -12.47
N GLY A 52 1.95 0.39 -12.89
CA GLY A 52 1.32 0.79 -14.12
C GLY A 52 1.99 0.21 -15.36
N ARG A 53 1.19 -0.07 -16.40
CA ARG A 53 1.69 -0.59 -17.65
C ARG A 53 2.30 0.50 -18.51
N ILE A 54 1.57 1.60 -18.71
CA ILE A 54 2.00 2.71 -19.57
C ILE A 54 3.00 3.58 -18.85
N ASN A 55 2.71 3.94 -17.59
CA ASN A 55 3.64 4.67 -16.75
C ASN A 55 4.14 3.72 -15.67
N PRO A 56 5.37 3.20 -15.78
CA PRO A 56 5.88 2.21 -14.81
C PRO A 56 6.15 2.77 -13.42
N LEU A 57 6.12 4.10 -13.26
CA LEU A 57 6.23 4.73 -11.95
C LEU A 57 4.88 4.96 -11.30
N LYS A 58 3.78 4.77 -12.03
CA LYS A 58 2.44 4.74 -11.44
C LYS A 58 2.33 3.47 -10.61
N SER A 59 1.97 3.61 -9.34
CA SER A 59 1.92 2.45 -8.46
C SER A 59 0.86 2.65 -7.38
N TYR A 60 0.26 1.54 -6.96
CA TYR A 60 -0.70 1.51 -5.87
C TYR A 60 -0.20 0.51 -4.84
N TYR A 61 -0.40 0.83 -3.56
CA TYR A 61 0.01 -0.01 -2.44
C TYR A 61 -1.20 -0.18 -1.53
N LYS A 62 -1.49 -1.41 -1.13
CA LYS A 62 -2.67 -1.71 -0.31
C LYS A 62 -2.31 -2.60 0.85
N LEU A 63 -2.93 -2.35 2.01
CA LEU A 63 -2.94 -3.29 3.12
C LEU A 63 -4.36 -3.83 3.22
N ILE A 64 -4.53 -5.12 3.00
CA ILE A 64 -5.84 -5.77 2.91
C ILE A 64 -6.02 -6.70 4.09
N TYR A 65 -7.21 -6.70 4.69
CA TYR A 65 -7.60 -7.60 5.77
C TYR A 65 -8.79 -8.44 5.34
N ARG A 66 -8.73 -9.74 5.62
CA ARG A 66 -9.80 -10.71 5.30
C ARG A 66 -10.21 -10.68 3.83
N GLY A 67 -9.23 -10.52 2.97
CA GLY A 67 -9.40 -10.66 1.53
C GLY A 67 -10.00 -9.46 0.80
N ASN A 68 -10.77 -8.62 1.48
CA ASN A 68 -11.47 -7.54 0.79
C ASN A 68 -11.58 -6.21 1.54
N ILE A 69 -11.07 -6.12 2.76
CA ILE A 69 -11.12 -4.87 3.52
C ILE A 69 -9.82 -4.12 3.30
N ARG A 70 -9.89 -3.02 2.55
CA ARG A 70 -8.72 -2.17 2.30
C ARG A 70 -8.54 -1.23 3.48
N LEU A 71 -7.59 -1.56 4.34
CA LEU A 71 -7.28 -0.74 5.53
C LEU A 71 -6.53 0.52 5.14
N ILE A 72 -5.59 0.39 4.20
CA ILE A 72 -4.75 1.50 3.69
C ILE A 72 -4.60 1.31 2.19
N ARG A 73 -4.64 2.42 1.44
CA ARG A 73 -4.25 2.43 0.03
C ARG A 73 -3.46 3.70 -0.27
N VAL A 74 -2.30 3.54 -0.87
CA VAL A 74 -1.48 4.66 -1.33
C VAL A 74 -1.50 4.67 -2.84
N ASP A 75 -1.82 5.82 -3.44
CA ASP A 75 -1.88 6.01 -4.89
C ASP A 75 -0.78 6.99 -5.31
N ILE A 76 0.12 6.53 -6.19
CA ILE A 76 1.22 7.32 -6.72
C ILE A 76 1.08 7.40 -8.23
N GLY A 77 1.11 8.62 -8.77
CA GLY A 77 1.12 8.80 -10.23
C GLY A 77 -0.20 8.49 -10.93
N ASP A 78 -1.31 8.48 -10.19
CA ASP A 78 -2.62 8.26 -10.77
C ASP A 78 -2.99 9.48 -11.64
N GLY A 79 -3.39 9.24 -12.88
CA GLY A 79 -3.74 10.31 -13.82
C GLY A 79 -5.12 10.88 -13.60
N GLY A 80 -5.95 10.31 -12.71
CA GLY A 80 -7.30 10.79 -12.46
C GLY A 80 -7.38 11.81 -11.34
N THR A 81 -8.50 12.51 -11.29
CA THR A 81 -8.82 13.41 -10.18
C THR A 81 -9.57 12.62 -9.12
N HIS A 82 -9.20 12.80 -7.85
CA HIS A 82 -9.95 12.20 -6.75
C HIS A 82 -10.74 13.28 -6.03
N ILE A 83 -12.03 13.02 -5.76
CA ILE A 83 -12.91 13.94 -5.04
C ILE A 83 -13.44 13.19 -3.82
N ASN A 84 -13.15 13.71 -2.63
CA ASN A 84 -13.66 13.16 -1.38
C ASN A 84 -15.16 13.44 -1.23
N PRO A 85 -15.86 12.66 -0.39
CA PRO A 85 -17.28 12.93 -0.11
C PRO A 85 -17.57 14.34 0.37
N ASP A 86 -16.60 14.99 1.05
CA ASP A 86 -16.77 16.36 1.54
C ASP A 86 -16.42 17.41 0.49
N GLY A 87 -16.07 17.00 -0.73
CA GLY A 87 -15.73 17.91 -1.82
C GLY A 87 -14.25 18.26 -1.95
N THR A 88 -13.40 17.81 -1.05
CA THR A 88 -11.95 18.02 -1.16
C THR A 88 -11.43 17.35 -2.44
N ILE A 89 -10.66 18.09 -3.23
CA ILE A 89 -10.18 17.64 -4.54
C ILE A 89 -8.69 17.38 -4.51
N PHE A 90 -8.27 16.21 -5.03
CA PHE A 90 -6.88 15.90 -5.30
C PHE A 90 -6.70 15.89 -6.82
N PRO A 91 -5.98 16.88 -7.37
CA PRO A 91 -5.79 16.97 -8.83
C PRO A 91 -5.05 15.75 -9.40
N PRO A 92 -5.13 15.56 -10.73
CA PRO A 92 -4.43 14.44 -11.38
C PRO A 92 -2.95 14.41 -11.03
N GLY A 93 -2.43 13.22 -10.76
CA GLY A 93 -1.03 13.03 -10.45
C GLY A 93 -0.64 13.33 -9.01
N THR A 94 -1.55 13.83 -8.18
CA THR A 94 -1.24 14.13 -6.78
C THR A 94 -1.18 12.84 -5.97
N PRO A 95 -0.03 12.48 -5.38
CA PRO A 95 0.04 11.31 -4.52
C PRO A 95 -0.84 11.50 -3.29
N HIS A 96 -1.55 10.45 -2.90
CA HIS A 96 -2.44 10.54 -1.74
C HIS A 96 -2.61 9.19 -1.08
N ILE A 97 -3.15 9.19 0.13
CA ILE A 97 -3.39 7.99 0.90
C ILE A 97 -4.87 7.89 1.27
N HIS A 98 -5.44 6.70 1.15
CA HIS A 98 -6.78 6.39 1.60
C HIS A 98 -6.68 5.56 2.87
N LEU A 99 -7.44 5.94 3.89
CA LEU A 99 -7.54 5.19 5.14
C LEU A 99 -8.97 4.71 5.30
N TYR A 100 -9.15 3.51 5.85
CA TYR A 100 -10.46 2.91 6.01
C TYR A 100 -11.37 3.78 6.89
N ASP A 101 -12.60 3.95 6.41
CA ASP A 101 -13.68 4.59 7.15
C ASP A 101 -14.87 3.65 7.15
N GLU A 102 -15.59 3.56 8.29
CA GLU A 102 -16.69 2.61 8.38
C GLU A 102 -17.89 2.97 7.51
N VAL A 103 -18.03 4.23 7.13
CA VAL A 103 -19.12 4.69 6.26
C VAL A 103 -18.68 4.68 4.79
N TYR A 104 -17.51 5.25 4.50
CA TYR A 104 -17.04 5.45 3.12
C TYR A 104 -15.99 4.42 2.68
N HIS A 105 -15.61 3.51 3.57
CA HIS A 105 -14.60 2.48 3.34
C HIS A 105 -13.26 3.10 2.93
N ASP A 106 -12.73 2.84 1.75
CA ASP A 106 -11.46 3.41 1.32
C ASP A 106 -11.62 4.61 0.36
N SER A 107 -12.78 5.28 0.41
CA SER A 107 -13.07 6.37 -0.53
C SER A 107 -12.49 7.73 -0.13
N ILE A 108 -12.08 7.89 1.13
CA ILE A 108 -11.57 9.18 1.60
C ILE A 108 -10.06 9.23 1.45
N ALA A 109 -9.57 10.25 0.73
CA ALA A 109 -8.14 10.47 0.52
C ALA A 109 -7.63 11.59 1.42
N TYR A 110 -6.37 11.45 1.79
CA TYR A 110 -5.62 12.43 2.59
C TYR A 110 -4.30 12.70 1.89
N PRO A 111 -3.66 13.84 2.18
CA PRO A 111 -2.32 14.11 1.64
C PRO A 111 -1.36 12.98 2.01
N LEU A 112 -0.47 12.64 1.09
CA LEU A 112 0.51 11.60 1.33
C LEU A 112 1.44 11.99 2.48
N PRO A 113 1.66 11.11 3.48
CA PRO A 113 2.58 11.42 4.57
C PRO A 113 4.00 11.72 4.06
N LYS A 114 4.69 12.61 4.75
CA LYS A 114 6.02 13.08 4.30
C LYS A 114 7.10 12.00 4.34
N ILE A 115 6.87 10.90 5.04
CA ILE A 115 7.82 9.79 5.03
C ILE A 115 7.94 9.16 3.63
N PHE A 116 6.93 9.33 2.77
CA PHE A 116 7.01 8.91 1.37
C PHE A 116 7.73 9.99 0.58
N ASN A 117 9.04 10.07 0.73
CA ASN A 117 9.82 11.19 0.22
C ASN A 117 10.58 10.88 -1.07
N ASN A 118 10.48 9.66 -1.61
CA ASN A 118 11.14 9.26 -2.84
C ASN A 118 10.27 8.26 -3.61
N THR A 119 9.13 8.75 -4.11
CA THR A 119 8.11 7.88 -4.69
C THR A 119 8.47 7.32 -6.06
N ASP A 120 9.52 7.83 -6.69
CA ASP A 120 10.03 7.26 -7.95
C ASP A 120 10.88 6.02 -7.70
N ASP A 121 11.38 5.84 -6.50
CA ASP A 121 12.12 4.65 -6.11
C ASP A 121 11.10 3.61 -5.61
N LEU A 122 10.78 2.64 -6.46
CA LEU A 122 9.74 1.66 -6.16
C LEU A 122 10.07 0.77 -4.95
N PRO A 123 11.28 0.20 -4.84
CA PRO A 123 11.62 -0.57 -3.65
C PRO A 123 11.52 0.25 -2.36
N GLU A 124 12.01 1.48 -2.38
CA GLU A 124 11.97 2.34 -1.20
C GLU A 124 10.53 2.72 -0.84
N THR A 125 9.69 2.98 -1.84
CA THR A 125 8.28 3.32 -1.60
C THR A 125 7.54 2.12 -0.98
N LEU A 126 7.77 0.91 -1.49
CA LEU A 126 7.18 -0.29 -0.91
C LEU A 126 7.66 -0.49 0.52
N ARG A 127 8.97 -0.30 0.79
CA ARG A 127 9.52 -0.41 2.13
C ARG A 127 8.86 0.59 3.09
N THR A 128 8.70 1.83 2.63
CA THR A 128 8.04 2.88 3.42
C THR A 128 6.58 2.53 3.69
N PHE A 129 5.87 2.00 2.68
CA PHE A 129 4.48 1.59 2.85
C PHE A 129 4.35 0.47 3.89
N LEU A 130 5.22 -0.53 3.82
CA LEU A 130 5.20 -1.63 4.78
C LEU A 130 5.52 -1.15 6.18
N SER A 131 6.50 -0.25 6.32
CA SER A 131 6.82 0.36 7.61
C SER A 131 5.64 1.18 8.16
N TYR A 132 4.98 1.94 7.31
CA TYR A 132 3.79 2.71 7.68
C TYR A 132 2.66 1.78 8.16
N SER A 133 2.58 0.59 7.60
CA SER A 133 1.61 -0.44 7.97
C SER A 133 2.02 -1.20 9.24
N ASN A 134 3.09 -0.78 9.88
CA ASN A 134 3.68 -1.37 11.08
C ASN A 134 4.18 -2.81 10.88
N VAL A 135 4.78 -3.06 9.71
CA VAL A 135 5.47 -4.32 9.42
C VAL A 135 6.90 -4.17 9.93
N LEU A 136 7.22 -4.85 11.02
CA LEU A 136 8.46 -4.59 11.78
C LEU A 136 9.71 -5.18 11.15
N ASN A 137 9.59 -6.30 10.42
CA ASN A 137 10.76 -6.95 9.84
C ASN A 137 11.09 -6.47 8.43
N VAL A 138 10.56 -5.35 8.01
CA VAL A 138 10.73 -4.86 6.63
C VAL A 138 12.21 -4.61 6.29
N ASN A 139 13.04 -4.20 7.26
CA ASN A 139 14.44 -3.95 7.01
C ASN A 139 15.29 -5.22 6.98
N GLU A 140 14.69 -6.36 7.31
CA GLU A 140 15.36 -7.68 7.26
C GLU A 140 14.97 -8.45 6.01
N ILE A 141 14.17 -7.83 5.13
CA ILE A 141 13.63 -8.46 3.93
C ILE A 141 14.32 -7.88 2.71
N ASP A 142 14.68 -8.74 1.75
CA ASP A 142 15.18 -8.28 0.47
C ASP A 142 14.02 -7.87 -0.41
N ILE A 143 14.05 -6.65 -0.91
CA ILE A 143 13.07 -6.15 -1.89
C ILE A 143 13.77 -6.07 -3.23
N ILE A 144 13.33 -6.91 -4.17
CA ILE A 144 14.00 -7.11 -5.44
C ILE A 144 13.18 -6.46 -6.55
N GLN A 145 13.82 -5.58 -7.29
CA GLN A 145 13.25 -5.04 -8.52
C GLN A 145 14.03 -5.64 -9.68
N GLN A 146 13.33 -6.47 -10.44
CA GLN A 146 13.94 -6.99 -11.66
C GLN A 146 14.00 -5.86 -12.66
N GLY A 147 15.10 -5.77 -13.36
CA GLY A 147 15.27 -4.72 -14.28
C GLY A 147 14.44 -4.90 -15.52
N GLY A 148 14.49 -3.94 -16.44
CA GLY A 148 13.78 -4.00 -17.69
C GLY A 148 14.43 -4.99 -18.62
N LEU A 149 14.54 -4.62 -19.88
CA LEU A 149 15.02 -5.51 -20.92
C LEU A 149 16.31 -6.20 -20.55
N PHE A 150 17.11 -5.52 -19.87
CA PHE A 150 18.36 -6.07 -19.50
C PHE A 150 18.45 -6.28 -18.08
N ASP A 151 17.40 -6.00 -17.47
CA ASP A 151 17.41 -6.36 -16.23
C ASP A 151 16.85 -7.49 -16.38
N GLU A 152 17.05 -7.39 -17.11
CA GLU A 152 16.94 -8.24 -17.37
C GLU A 152 17.44 -8.37 -17.06
#